data_5cd9942c77366f5d5892d96444374882
#
_entry.id   5cd9942c77366f5d5892d96444374882
#
_cell.length_a   1.000
_cell.length_b   1.000
_cell.length_c   1.000
_cell.angle_alpha   90.00
_cell.angle_beta   90.00
_cell.angle_gamma   90.00
#
_symmetry.space_group_name_H-M   'P 1'
#
loop_
_entity.id
_entity.type
_entity.pdbx_description
1 polymer ?
#
loop_
_entity_poly.entity_id
_entity_poly.type
_entity_poly.pdbx_seq_one_letter_code
_entity_poly.pdbx_strand_id
1 'polypeptide(L)'
;MQEIIRQILTSKVYEAAIETPLEDAPELSAELNNRILLKREDLQPVFSFKLRGAYNKIAHLSDDEKAKGVIAASAGNHAQGVAFSAQKLGLKSLIVMPLTTPQIKIDAVKAFGSEIVLHGDNYSEAAERCQEIQHETGMTYIHPFDDKLVIAGQGTVADELLRQSAGKLDVVFVPVGGGGLIAGISAYFKALSPNVKVIGVEPVDSDAMYRSLQAGERISLDSVGIFADGVAVQKIGKLTFELCRQHVDEIIRVTTDELCGAIKSIYQSTRSIVEPAGALAIAGLKQYVQNNNIRGKTLVAINSGANMNFERLRYVSERTQTGEGRESLFAVTIPEKPGALRYFCNTILGQVDITEFNYRLADRTQAQLFIGVSIGSGSARTGFADHLNSEGYKTIDLTDNELAKTHLRYMIGGRSAEANRERLFRFWFPERPGALTKFLADMGKDWNISLFHYRSQGGEFGRVLIGLEIPDQNEKQLKTFFDNLGYHYIEETNDPAYQLFLH
;
A
#
# COMPACT_ATOMS: atom_id res chain seq x y z
N MET A 1 -5.94 -0.86 31.27
CA MET A 1 -4.78 0.05 31.23
C MET A 1 -3.57 -0.53 31.98
N GLN A 2 -3.61 -0.68 33.30
CA GLN A 2 -2.44 -1.14 34.10
C GLN A 2 -1.85 -2.47 33.60
N GLU A 3 -2.68 -3.44 33.25
CA GLU A 3 -2.24 -4.77 32.81
C GLU A 3 -1.42 -4.71 31.49
N ILE A 4 -1.87 -3.96 30.49
CA ILE A 4 -1.13 -3.85 29.23
C ILE A 4 0.22 -3.14 29.44
N ILE A 5 0.26 -2.11 30.29
CA ILE A 5 1.52 -1.43 30.64
C ILE A 5 2.50 -2.38 31.32
N ARG A 6 2.00 -3.17 32.30
CA ARG A 6 2.83 -4.20 32.96
C ARG A 6 3.39 -5.18 31.93
N GLN A 7 2.58 -5.66 31.00
CA GLN A 7 2.99 -6.60 29.94
C GLN A 7 4.02 -5.97 28.99
N ILE A 8 3.90 -4.68 28.66
CA ILE A 8 4.91 -3.96 27.88
C ILE A 8 6.25 -3.90 28.64
N LEU A 9 6.23 -3.46 29.88
CA LEU A 9 7.44 -3.29 30.71
C LEU A 9 8.13 -4.63 31.07
N THR A 10 7.38 -5.74 31.08
CA THR A 10 7.93 -7.08 31.34
C THR A 10 8.10 -7.92 30.05
N SER A 11 8.02 -7.28 28.91
CA SER A 11 8.18 -7.92 27.60
C SER A 11 9.60 -8.46 27.42
N LYS A 12 9.71 -9.63 26.77
CA LYS A 12 10.98 -10.31 26.48
C LYS A 12 11.58 -9.92 25.12
N VAL A 13 11.09 -8.86 24.48
CA VAL A 13 11.45 -8.52 23.09
C VAL A 13 12.96 -8.38 22.88
N TYR A 14 13.70 -7.85 23.86
CA TYR A 14 15.13 -7.58 23.75
C TYR A 14 16.04 -8.82 23.80
N GLU A 15 15.47 -9.98 24.02
CA GLU A 15 16.17 -11.24 23.77
C GLU A 15 16.38 -11.51 22.27
N ALA A 16 15.59 -10.85 21.39
CA ALA A 16 15.62 -11.05 19.94
C ALA A 16 15.65 -9.75 19.12
N ALA A 17 14.85 -8.77 19.50
CA ALA A 17 14.81 -7.45 18.88
C ALA A 17 15.92 -6.55 19.44
N ILE A 18 16.31 -5.55 18.63
CA ILE A 18 17.20 -4.49 19.09
C ILE A 18 16.38 -3.26 19.51
N GLU A 19 16.92 -2.45 20.43
CA GLU A 19 16.45 -1.08 20.63
C GLU A 19 16.86 -0.27 19.40
N THR A 20 15.88 0.07 18.54
CA THR A 20 16.18 0.79 17.30
C THR A 20 16.43 2.27 17.55
N PRO A 21 17.24 2.93 16.72
CA PRO A 21 17.50 4.35 16.88
C PRO A 21 16.26 5.21 16.61
N LEU A 22 16.21 6.36 17.27
CA LEU A 22 15.35 7.49 16.97
C LEU A 22 16.22 8.56 16.32
N GLU A 23 16.14 8.67 15.00
CA GLU A 23 17.01 9.51 14.17
C GLU A 23 16.36 10.84 13.81
N ASP A 24 17.11 11.94 13.88
CA ASP A 24 16.67 13.22 13.33
C ASP A 24 16.65 13.14 11.78
N ALA A 25 15.62 13.72 11.15
CA ALA A 25 15.50 13.88 9.70
C ALA A 25 15.62 15.37 9.31
N PRO A 26 16.85 15.91 9.18
CA PRO A 26 17.07 17.36 9.01
C PRO A 26 16.40 17.95 7.76
N GLU A 27 16.44 17.23 6.64
CA GLU A 27 15.85 17.70 5.37
C GLU A 27 14.31 17.81 5.50
N LEU A 28 13.66 16.77 6.03
CA LEU A 28 12.22 16.79 6.31
C LEU A 28 11.85 17.83 7.36
N SER A 29 12.72 18.03 8.37
CA SER A 29 12.50 19.03 9.40
C SER A 29 12.53 20.45 8.83
N ALA A 30 13.45 20.74 7.93
CA ALA A 30 13.53 22.01 7.22
C ALA A 30 12.33 22.21 6.28
N GLU A 31 11.97 21.17 5.50
CA GLU A 31 10.82 21.20 4.58
C GLU A 31 9.52 21.51 5.31
N LEU A 32 9.29 20.89 6.48
CA LEU A 32 8.02 20.95 7.20
C LEU A 32 8.00 21.96 8.35
N ASN A 33 9.10 22.69 8.60
CA ASN A 33 9.24 23.67 9.70
C ASN A 33 8.90 23.05 11.10
N ASN A 34 9.28 21.79 11.31
CA ASN A 34 9.09 21.04 12.54
C ASN A 34 10.34 20.18 12.82
N ARG A 35 10.51 19.70 14.03
CA ARG A 35 11.51 18.68 14.30
C ARG A 35 10.95 17.31 13.97
N ILE A 36 11.46 16.66 12.93
CA ILE A 36 11.01 15.34 12.47
C ILE A 36 11.99 14.29 12.91
N LEU A 37 11.49 13.26 13.60
CA LEU A 37 12.24 12.12 14.09
C LEU A 37 11.70 10.84 13.43
N LEU A 38 12.60 9.93 13.05
CA LEU A 38 12.29 8.63 12.48
C LEU A 38 12.62 7.52 13.46
N LYS A 39 11.64 6.72 13.87
CA LYS A 39 11.83 5.50 14.61
C LYS A 39 12.09 4.35 13.65
N ARG A 40 13.31 3.81 13.70
CA ARG A 40 13.89 2.96 12.65
C ARG A 40 13.63 1.47 12.87
N GLU A 41 12.34 1.06 12.87
CA GLU A 41 11.98 -0.36 12.99
C GLU A 41 12.35 -1.19 11.73
N ASP A 42 12.66 -0.53 10.64
CA ASP A 42 13.26 -1.10 9.43
C ASP A 42 14.68 -1.67 9.67
N LEU A 43 15.34 -1.30 10.76
CA LEU A 43 16.68 -1.80 11.15
C LEU A 43 16.63 -3.05 12.05
N GLN A 44 15.47 -3.58 12.38
CA GLN A 44 15.35 -4.85 13.10
C GLN A 44 15.98 -6.02 12.31
N PRO A 45 16.42 -7.10 12.97
CA PRO A 45 17.02 -8.26 12.30
C PRO A 45 16.20 -8.88 11.17
N VAL A 46 14.87 -8.72 11.21
CA VAL A 46 13.94 -9.14 10.14
C VAL A 46 13.36 -7.95 9.36
N PHE A 47 14.02 -6.81 9.42
CA PHE A 47 13.65 -5.56 8.72
C PHE A 47 12.24 -5.06 9.01
N SER A 48 11.68 -5.38 10.21
CA SER A 48 10.36 -4.86 10.63
C SER A 48 10.11 -5.04 12.11
N PHE A 49 9.22 -4.20 12.66
CA PHE A 49 8.78 -4.25 14.06
C PHE A 49 8.08 -5.57 14.46
N LYS A 50 7.60 -6.35 13.50
CA LYS A 50 6.79 -7.57 13.74
C LYS A 50 7.50 -8.59 14.62
N LEU A 51 8.82 -8.61 14.58
CA LEU A 51 9.65 -9.43 15.46
C LEU A 51 9.31 -9.26 16.93
N ARG A 52 9.08 -8.02 17.39
CA ARG A 52 8.82 -7.69 18.81
C ARG A 52 7.62 -8.48 19.34
N GLY A 53 6.46 -8.37 18.71
CA GLY A 53 5.25 -9.05 19.13
C GLY A 53 5.31 -10.55 18.93
N ALA A 54 5.87 -11.03 17.81
CA ALA A 54 6.03 -12.45 17.55
C ALA A 54 6.91 -13.11 18.61
N TYR A 55 8.08 -12.54 18.87
CA TYR A 55 9.00 -13.06 19.88
C TYR A 55 8.38 -13.03 21.27
N ASN A 56 7.81 -11.89 21.67
CA ASN A 56 7.20 -11.77 22.98
C ASN A 56 6.10 -12.82 23.23
N LYS A 57 5.26 -13.08 22.23
CA LYS A 57 4.24 -14.14 22.32
C LYS A 57 4.87 -15.52 22.46
N ILE A 58 5.80 -15.88 21.58
CA ILE A 58 6.40 -17.22 21.54
C ILE A 58 7.24 -17.50 22.80
N ALA A 59 7.97 -16.51 23.31
CA ALA A 59 8.77 -16.65 24.53
C ALA A 59 7.94 -16.90 25.80
N HIS A 60 6.66 -16.50 25.78
CA HIS A 60 5.72 -16.71 26.91
C HIS A 60 4.84 -17.96 26.77
N LEU A 61 5.04 -18.78 25.75
CA LEU A 61 4.34 -20.06 25.62
C LEU A 61 4.80 -21.04 26.73
N SER A 62 3.88 -21.88 27.17
CA SER A 62 4.21 -22.99 28.06
C SER A 62 5.13 -24.02 27.38
N ASP A 63 5.77 -24.86 28.15
CA ASP A 63 6.66 -25.90 27.57
C ASP A 63 5.88 -26.88 26.70
N ASP A 64 4.63 -27.19 27.04
CA ASP A 64 3.75 -28.04 26.23
C ASP A 64 3.41 -27.39 24.87
N GLU A 65 3.12 -26.09 24.86
CA GLU A 65 2.88 -25.32 23.63
C GLU A 65 4.15 -25.23 22.76
N LYS A 66 5.29 -24.96 23.38
CA LYS A 66 6.60 -24.95 22.72
C LYS A 66 6.95 -26.28 22.07
N ALA A 67 6.67 -27.39 22.77
CA ALA A 67 6.95 -28.74 22.25
C ALA A 67 6.16 -29.06 20.99
N LYS A 68 4.93 -28.53 20.86
CA LYS A 68 4.10 -28.68 19.66
C LYS A 68 4.57 -27.80 18.49
N GLY A 69 5.27 -26.71 18.79
CA GLY A 69 5.71 -25.71 17.81
C GLY A 69 4.66 -24.64 17.53
N VAL A 70 4.98 -23.72 16.62
CA VAL A 70 4.17 -22.55 16.30
C VAL A 70 3.78 -22.51 14.84
N ILE A 71 2.61 -21.93 14.55
CA ILE A 71 2.08 -21.80 13.19
C ILE A 71 1.55 -20.38 12.97
N ALA A 72 1.70 -19.85 11.76
CA ALA A 72 1.14 -18.57 11.36
C ALA A 72 0.72 -18.56 9.88
N ALA A 73 -0.32 -17.77 9.56
CA ALA A 73 -0.67 -17.43 8.19
C ALA A 73 -0.13 -16.03 7.88
N SER A 74 0.84 -15.91 6.99
CA SER A 74 1.38 -14.64 6.55
C SER A 74 2.39 -14.83 5.42
N ALA A 75 2.39 -13.92 4.43
CA ALA A 75 3.38 -13.86 3.36
C ALA A 75 4.41 -12.73 3.53
N GLY A 76 4.41 -12.02 4.67
CA GLY A 76 5.22 -10.82 4.86
C GLY A 76 5.97 -10.76 6.19
N ASN A 77 6.00 -9.58 6.77
CA ASN A 77 6.76 -9.26 7.99
C ASN A 77 6.46 -10.15 9.18
N HIS A 78 5.19 -10.55 9.36
CA HIS A 78 4.82 -11.43 10.46
C HIS A 78 5.38 -12.85 10.29
N ALA A 79 5.38 -13.37 9.08
CA ALA A 79 5.99 -14.66 8.76
C ALA A 79 7.47 -14.71 9.16
N GLN A 80 8.24 -13.70 8.75
CA GLN A 80 9.66 -13.58 9.11
C GLN A 80 9.84 -13.40 10.62
N GLY A 81 9.00 -12.59 11.28
CA GLY A 81 9.01 -12.40 12.72
C GLY A 81 8.80 -13.71 13.49
N VAL A 82 7.82 -14.52 13.07
CA VAL A 82 7.54 -15.83 13.69
C VAL A 82 8.67 -16.83 13.42
N ALA A 83 9.13 -16.92 12.16
CA ALA A 83 10.18 -17.85 11.75
C ALA A 83 11.50 -17.58 12.51
N PHE A 84 11.95 -16.32 12.53
CA PHE A 84 13.15 -15.92 13.27
C PHE A 84 13.01 -16.18 14.79
N SER A 85 11.84 -15.86 15.36
CA SER A 85 11.59 -16.06 16.79
C SER A 85 11.63 -17.56 17.15
N ALA A 86 11.02 -18.40 16.33
CA ALA A 86 11.03 -19.84 16.52
C ALA A 86 12.45 -20.40 16.39
N GLN A 87 13.22 -20.00 15.37
CA GLN A 87 14.62 -20.36 15.22
C GLN A 87 15.44 -20.03 16.45
N LYS A 88 15.31 -18.78 16.95
CA LYS A 88 16.06 -18.30 18.11
C LYS A 88 15.74 -19.07 19.40
N LEU A 89 14.51 -19.55 19.53
CA LEU A 89 14.05 -20.34 20.68
C LEU A 89 14.16 -21.86 20.46
N GLY A 90 14.69 -22.32 19.31
CA GLY A 90 14.85 -23.74 18.99
C GLY A 90 13.52 -24.47 18.79
N LEU A 91 12.46 -23.80 18.33
CA LEU A 91 11.13 -24.36 18.16
C LEU A 91 10.84 -24.71 16.69
N LYS A 92 9.98 -25.69 16.48
CA LYS A 92 9.41 -25.94 15.15
C LYS A 92 8.45 -24.80 14.78
N SER A 93 8.50 -24.38 13.53
CA SER A 93 7.57 -23.38 12.99
C SER A 93 7.09 -23.77 11.59
N LEU A 94 5.82 -23.50 11.34
CA LEU A 94 5.17 -23.70 10.05
C LEU A 94 4.49 -22.41 9.64
N ILE A 95 4.76 -21.95 8.42
CA ILE A 95 4.17 -20.75 7.86
C ILE A 95 3.31 -21.12 6.65
N VAL A 96 2.03 -20.73 6.70
CA VAL A 96 1.12 -20.90 5.56
C VAL A 96 1.07 -19.59 4.78
N MET A 97 1.33 -19.68 3.46
CA MET A 97 1.39 -18.53 2.55
C MET A 97 0.51 -18.78 1.32
N PRO A 98 -0.06 -17.73 0.70
CA PRO A 98 -0.70 -17.85 -0.61
C PRO A 98 0.28 -18.36 -1.68
N LEU A 99 -0.24 -19.03 -2.71
CA LEU A 99 0.50 -19.43 -3.91
C LEU A 99 1.10 -18.24 -4.69
N THR A 100 0.50 -17.08 -4.52
CA THR A 100 0.92 -15.81 -5.14
C THR A 100 2.12 -15.16 -4.45
N THR A 101 2.62 -15.74 -3.36
CA THR A 101 3.74 -15.17 -2.59
C THR A 101 5.03 -15.14 -3.41
N PRO A 102 5.68 -13.96 -3.55
CA PRO A 102 6.95 -13.85 -4.26
C PRO A 102 8.04 -14.75 -3.66
N GLN A 103 8.86 -15.36 -4.53
CA GLN A 103 9.91 -16.31 -4.13
C GLN A 103 10.87 -15.73 -3.08
N ILE A 104 11.23 -14.45 -3.21
CA ILE A 104 12.11 -13.77 -2.25
C ILE A 104 11.57 -13.80 -0.81
N LYS A 105 10.24 -13.71 -0.63
CA LYS A 105 9.60 -13.78 0.70
C LYS A 105 9.57 -15.19 1.24
N ILE A 106 9.36 -16.19 0.36
CA ILE A 106 9.42 -17.63 0.69
C ILE A 106 10.83 -17.95 1.16
N ASP A 107 11.85 -17.53 0.41
CA ASP A 107 13.26 -17.84 0.72
C ASP A 107 13.71 -17.17 2.03
N ALA A 108 13.25 -15.94 2.30
CA ALA A 108 13.53 -15.25 3.56
C ALA A 108 13.02 -16.03 4.79
N VAL A 109 11.82 -16.63 4.70
CA VAL A 109 11.26 -17.44 5.79
C VAL A 109 11.96 -18.81 5.90
N LYS A 110 12.27 -19.45 4.76
CA LYS A 110 13.04 -20.71 4.73
C LYS A 110 14.42 -20.57 5.35
N ALA A 111 15.07 -19.42 5.16
CA ALA A 111 16.39 -19.14 5.72
C ALA A 111 16.41 -19.20 7.26
N PHE A 112 15.26 -19.00 7.91
CA PHE A 112 15.10 -19.17 9.36
C PHE A 112 14.68 -20.59 9.77
N GLY A 113 14.64 -21.55 8.81
CA GLY A 113 14.36 -22.97 9.11
C GLY A 113 12.90 -23.32 9.30
N SER A 114 11.97 -22.43 8.97
CA SER A 114 10.53 -22.74 9.03
C SER A 114 10.07 -23.63 7.88
N GLU A 115 9.16 -24.53 8.17
CA GLU A 115 8.39 -25.24 7.14
C GLU A 115 7.40 -24.28 6.49
N ILE A 116 7.14 -24.46 5.19
CA ILE A 116 6.21 -23.60 4.43
C ILE A 116 5.17 -24.47 3.73
N VAL A 117 3.92 -24.07 3.89
CA VAL A 117 2.79 -24.59 3.12
C VAL A 117 2.27 -23.47 2.24
N LEU A 118 2.24 -23.70 0.92
CA LEU A 118 1.64 -22.78 -0.04
C LEU A 118 0.22 -23.25 -0.33
N HIS A 119 -0.77 -22.37 -0.07
CA HIS A 119 -2.18 -22.71 -0.25
C HIS A 119 -3.03 -21.49 -0.55
N GLY A 120 -3.95 -21.63 -1.54
CA GLY A 120 -4.88 -20.60 -1.96
C GLY A 120 -4.23 -19.43 -2.74
N ASP A 121 -5.05 -18.58 -3.28
CA ASP A 121 -4.61 -17.41 -4.07
C ASP A 121 -4.50 -16.12 -3.24
N ASN A 122 -5.05 -16.12 -2.01
CA ASN A 122 -5.11 -14.96 -1.13
C ASN A 122 -4.90 -15.33 0.35
N TYR A 123 -4.80 -14.28 1.18
CA TYR A 123 -4.56 -14.43 2.62
C TYR A 123 -5.67 -15.23 3.34
N SER A 124 -6.95 -15.04 2.96
CA SER A 124 -8.06 -15.70 3.65
C SER A 124 -8.00 -17.22 3.48
N GLU A 125 -7.75 -17.69 2.26
CA GLU A 125 -7.60 -19.12 1.97
C GLU A 125 -6.38 -19.72 2.69
N ALA A 126 -5.26 -19.01 2.71
CA ALA A 126 -4.09 -19.43 3.47
C ALA A 126 -4.36 -19.48 4.97
N ALA A 127 -5.14 -18.52 5.51
CA ALA A 127 -5.50 -18.48 6.92
C ALA A 127 -6.46 -19.62 7.32
N GLU A 128 -7.41 -19.98 6.46
CA GLU A 128 -8.29 -21.14 6.66
C GLU A 128 -7.46 -22.43 6.72
N ARG A 129 -6.57 -22.64 5.76
CA ARG A 129 -5.67 -23.80 5.76
C ARG A 129 -4.76 -23.84 6.99
N CYS A 130 -4.29 -22.68 7.44
CA CYS A 130 -3.52 -22.56 8.67
C CYS A 130 -4.31 -23.04 9.90
N GLN A 131 -5.60 -22.71 9.98
CA GLN A 131 -6.48 -23.16 11.07
C GLN A 131 -6.71 -24.67 11.03
N GLU A 132 -6.92 -25.25 9.85
CA GLU A 132 -7.03 -26.69 9.68
C GLU A 132 -5.78 -27.42 10.22
N ILE A 133 -4.59 -26.98 9.77
CA ILE A 133 -3.32 -27.57 10.22
C ILE A 133 -3.12 -27.36 11.72
N GLN A 134 -3.51 -26.22 12.27
CA GLN A 134 -3.49 -25.96 13.69
C GLN A 134 -4.34 -27.00 14.46
N HIS A 135 -5.54 -27.30 13.98
CA HIS A 135 -6.41 -28.30 14.59
C HIS A 135 -5.82 -29.72 14.50
N GLU A 136 -5.22 -30.07 13.35
CA GLU A 136 -4.61 -31.38 13.13
C GLU A 136 -3.37 -31.62 14.00
N THR A 137 -2.53 -30.59 14.16
CA THR A 137 -1.19 -30.71 14.78
C THR A 137 -1.15 -30.25 16.23
N GLY A 138 -2.11 -29.41 16.64
CA GLY A 138 -2.11 -28.75 17.95
C GLY A 138 -1.02 -27.68 18.10
N MET A 139 -0.37 -27.24 17.01
CA MET A 139 0.59 -26.13 17.04
C MET A 139 -0.08 -24.83 17.53
N THR A 140 0.69 -23.97 18.18
CA THR A 140 0.16 -22.69 18.68
C THR A 140 0.11 -21.64 17.56
N TYR A 141 -1.08 -21.13 17.27
CA TYR A 141 -1.24 -20.04 16.30
C TYR A 141 -0.71 -18.73 16.85
N ILE A 142 0.17 -18.09 16.10
CA ILE A 142 0.72 -16.77 16.45
C ILE A 142 0.00 -15.70 15.63
N HIS A 143 -0.95 -15.02 16.29
CA HIS A 143 -1.77 -14.00 15.64
C HIS A 143 -0.95 -12.76 15.27
N PRO A 144 -1.10 -12.18 14.06
CA PRO A 144 -0.27 -11.07 13.59
C PRO A 144 -0.48 -9.73 14.32
N PHE A 145 -1.57 -9.57 15.08
CA PHE A 145 -1.92 -8.32 15.77
C PHE A 145 -2.92 -8.44 16.93
N ASP A 146 -3.86 -9.40 16.92
CA ASP A 146 -4.98 -9.46 17.89
C ASP A 146 -4.69 -10.43 19.04
N ASP A 147 -3.56 -10.22 19.72
CA ASP A 147 -3.15 -10.98 20.91
C ASP A 147 -2.48 -10.02 21.90
N LYS A 148 -2.79 -10.18 23.20
CA LYS A 148 -2.29 -9.29 24.27
C LYS A 148 -0.77 -9.24 24.34
N LEU A 149 -0.10 -10.38 24.22
CA LEU A 149 1.36 -10.47 24.27
C LEU A 149 2.01 -9.93 23.00
N VAL A 150 1.34 -10.10 21.83
CA VAL A 150 1.79 -9.47 20.58
C VAL A 150 1.67 -7.95 20.69
N ILE A 151 0.53 -7.42 21.13
CA ILE A 151 0.32 -5.98 21.35
C ILE A 151 1.34 -5.42 22.34
N ALA A 152 1.59 -6.12 23.46
CA ALA A 152 2.57 -5.71 24.45
C ALA A 152 3.99 -5.64 23.88
N GLY A 153 4.40 -6.63 23.07
CA GLY A 153 5.67 -6.60 22.36
C GLY A 153 5.81 -5.40 21.45
N GLN A 154 4.75 -5.06 20.69
CA GLN A 154 4.74 -3.87 19.81
C GLN A 154 4.78 -2.57 20.62
N GLY A 155 4.14 -2.54 21.80
CA GLY A 155 4.12 -1.38 22.70
C GLY A 155 5.51 -0.97 23.23
N THR A 156 6.50 -1.85 23.21
CA THR A 156 7.90 -1.51 23.60
C THR A 156 8.50 -0.41 22.73
N VAL A 157 7.99 -0.20 21.51
CA VAL A 157 8.38 0.94 20.66
C VAL A 157 8.08 2.27 21.37
N ALA A 158 6.93 2.37 22.06
CA ALA A 158 6.56 3.59 22.79
C ALA A 158 7.45 3.83 24.03
N ASP A 159 7.86 2.77 24.73
CA ASP A 159 8.83 2.86 25.83
C ASP A 159 10.17 3.41 25.35
N GLU A 160 10.68 2.88 24.24
CA GLU A 160 11.90 3.39 23.62
C GLU A 160 11.77 4.86 23.21
N LEU A 161 10.65 5.22 22.54
CA LEU A 161 10.41 6.61 22.13
C LEU A 161 10.40 7.58 23.31
N LEU A 162 9.75 7.22 24.41
CA LEU A 162 9.67 8.08 25.58
C LEU A 162 11.06 8.30 26.21
N ARG A 163 11.87 7.25 26.29
CA ARG A 163 13.25 7.31 26.82
C ARG A 163 14.18 8.08 25.87
N GLN A 164 14.20 7.75 24.59
CA GLN A 164 15.10 8.33 23.59
C GLN A 164 14.83 9.81 23.31
N SER A 165 13.57 10.26 23.43
CA SER A 165 13.19 11.67 23.27
C SER A 165 13.28 12.50 24.54
N ALA A 166 13.63 11.90 25.67
CA ALA A 166 13.55 12.52 27.00
C ALA A 166 12.17 13.17 27.28
N GLY A 167 11.10 12.54 26.79
CA GLY A 167 9.71 12.98 26.96
C GLY A 167 9.30 14.21 26.12
N LYS A 168 10.13 14.65 25.18
CA LYS A 168 9.88 15.86 24.36
C LYS A 168 9.24 15.49 23.02
N LEU A 169 8.02 14.94 23.04
CA LEU A 169 7.26 14.58 21.86
C LEU A 169 5.89 15.27 21.87
N ASP A 170 5.46 15.77 20.72
CA ASP A 170 4.12 16.32 20.55
C ASP A 170 3.18 15.31 19.86
N VAL A 171 3.63 14.64 18.79
CA VAL A 171 2.80 13.71 18.01
C VAL A 171 3.63 12.52 17.54
N VAL A 172 3.02 11.33 17.58
CA VAL A 172 3.57 10.09 17.02
C VAL A 172 2.64 9.56 15.93
N PHE A 173 3.20 9.37 14.73
CA PHE A 173 2.49 8.81 13.58
C PHE A 173 2.82 7.32 13.44
N VAL A 174 1.79 6.48 13.36
CA VAL A 174 1.90 5.03 13.41
C VAL A 174 1.18 4.39 12.23
N PRO A 175 1.84 3.55 11.41
CA PRO A 175 1.15 2.82 10.35
C PRO A 175 0.17 1.80 10.92
N VAL A 176 -1.02 1.71 10.32
CA VAL A 176 -2.11 0.87 10.81
C VAL A 176 -2.53 -0.14 9.75
N GLY A 177 -2.47 -1.42 10.12
CA GLY A 177 -3.15 -2.51 9.45
C GLY A 177 -4.17 -3.13 10.42
N GLY A 178 -3.87 -4.29 11.00
CA GLY A 178 -4.74 -4.90 12.03
C GLY A 178 -4.79 -4.20 13.39
N GLY A 179 -3.97 -3.15 13.60
CA GLY A 179 -4.00 -2.28 14.78
C GLY A 179 -3.06 -2.67 15.92
N GLY A 180 -2.27 -3.76 15.82
CA GLY A 180 -1.43 -4.23 16.94
C GLY A 180 -0.36 -3.24 17.41
N LEU A 181 0.33 -2.57 16.47
CA LEU A 181 1.36 -1.59 16.78
C LEU A 181 0.76 -0.34 17.44
N ILE A 182 -0.24 0.26 16.81
CA ILE A 182 -0.85 1.49 17.32
C ILE A 182 -1.59 1.25 18.64
N ALA A 183 -2.21 0.09 18.84
CA ALA A 183 -2.85 -0.26 20.10
C ALA A 183 -1.86 -0.30 21.26
N GLY A 184 -0.69 -0.92 21.06
CA GLY A 184 0.37 -0.96 22.07
C GLY A 184 0.95 0.43 22.35
N ILE A 185 1.28 1.19 21.29
CA ILE A 185 1.85 2.54 21.40
C ILE A 185 0.86 3.50 22.07
N SER A 186 -0.39 3.54 21.62
CA SER A 186 -1.37 4.48 22.16
C SER A 186 -1.73 4.19 23.62
N ALA A 187 -1.90 2.92 23.99
CA ALA A 187 -2.12 2.55 25.40
C ALA A 187 -0.96 2.99 26.31
N TYR A 188 0.29 2.84 25.85
CA TYR A 188 1.46 3.26 26.60
C TYR A 188 1.53 4.78 26.77
N PHE A 189 1.40 5.56 25.67
CA PHE A 189 1.46 7.01 25.77
C PHE A 189 0.30 7.59 26.58
N LYS A 190 -0.94 7.09 26.41
CA LYS A 190 -2.07 7.59 27.20
C LYS A 190 -1.95 7.32 28.71
N ALA A 191 -1.19 6.27 29.09
CA ALA A 191 -0.92 6.00 30.50
C ALA A 191 0.20 6.86 31.09
N LEU A 192 1.30 7.11 30.35
CA LEU A 192 2.52 7.70 30.90
C LEU A 192 2.80 9.12 30.38
N SER A 193 2.29 9.49 29.22
CA SER A 193 2.47 10.81 28.59
C SER A 193 1.21 11.20 27.82
N PRO A 194 0.06 11.44 28.48
CA PRO A 194 -1.24 11.60 27.85
C PRO A 194 -1.34 12.82 26.91
N ASN A 195 -0.43 13.77 27.04
CA ASN A 195 -0.35 14.95 26.19
C ASN A 195 0.21 14.64 24.77
N VAL A 196 0.90 13.52 24.60
CA VAL A 196 1.38 13.08 23.28
C VAL A 196 0.20 12.58 22.46
N LYS A 197 0.00 13.16 21.29
CA LYS A 197 -1.00 12.67 20.35
C LYS A 197 -0.47 11.43 19.61
N VAL A 198 -1.32 10.42 19.47
CA VAL A 198 -1.04 9.22 18.69
C VAL A 198 -1.99 9.18 17.50
N ILE A 199 -1.43 9.34 16.30
CA ILE A 199 -2.16 9.42 15.05
C ILE A 199 -1.84 8.17 14.23
N GLY A 200 -2.88 7.42 13.86
CA GLY A 200 -2.76 6.29 12.95
C GLY A 200 -2.76 6.76 11.50
N VAL A 201 -2.09 5.99 10.64
CA VAL A 201 -2.07 6.26 9.20
C VAL A 201 -2.42 4.98 8.45
N GLU A 202 -3.45 5.05 7.59
CA GLU A 202 -3.90 3.97 6.72
C GLU A 202 -3.89 4.40 5.25
N PRO A 203 -3.72 3.46 4.30
CA PRO A 203 -4.01 3.73 2.88
C PRO A 203 -5.52 3.94 2.67
N VAL A 204 -5.91 4.79 1.72
CA VAL A 204 -7.32 5.04 1.39
C VAL A 204 -8.06 3.78 0.90
N ASP A 205 -7.34 2.81 0.36
CA ASP A 205 -7.85 1.54 -0.17
C ASP A 205 -7.72 0.35 0.81
N SER A 206 -7.28 0.63 2.05
CA SER A 206 -7.16 -0.37 3.14
C SER A 206 -7.38 0.31 4.50
N ASP A 207 -8.54 0.95 4.68
CA ASP A 207 -8.89 1.85 5.79
C ASP A 207 -9.83 1.23 6.82
N ALA A 208 -9.62 -0.05 7.15
CA ALA A 208 -10.50 -0.82 8.03
C ALA A 208 -10.61 -0.24 9.45
N MET A 209 -9.53 0.29 10.03
CA MET A 209 -9.55 0.92 11.35
C MET A 209 -10.32 2.23 11.33
N TYR A 210 -10.05 3.09 10.34
CA TYR A 210 -10.75 4.35 10.17
C TYR A 210 -12.26 4.15 10.10
N ARG A 211 -12.72 3.29 9.18
CA ARG A 211 -14.17 3.01 9.03
C ARG A 211 -14.76 2.39 10.28
N SER A 212 -14.04 1.50 10.94
CA SER A 212 -14.51 0.86 12.16
C SER A 212 -14.66 1.87 13.31
N LEU A 213 -13.72 2.79 13.47
CA LEU A 213 -13.81 3.85 14.50
C LEU A 213 -14.95 4.81 14.21
N GLN A 214 -15.18 5.17 12.94
CA GLN A 214 -16.31 6.01 12.54
C GLN A 214 -17.67 5.33 12.77
N ALA A 215 -17.77 4.04 12.49
CA ALA A 215 -18.99 3.26 12.67
C ALA A 215 -19.26 2.88 14.14
N GLY A 216 -18.24 2.93 15.01
CA GLY A 216 -18.33 2.44 16.39
C GLY A 216 -18.29 0.92 16.53
N GLU A 217 -18.13 0.19 15.42
CA GLU A 217 -18.03 -1.28 15.35
C GLU A 217 -17.01 -1.72 14.31
N ARG A 218 -16.56 -2.99 14.39
CA ARG A 218 -15.59 -3.52 13.44
C ARG A 218 -16.19 -3.77 12.07
N ILE A 219 -15.77 -2.99 11.08
CA ILE A 219 -16.16 -3.14 9.68
C ILE A 219 -15.21 -4.12 8.99
N SER A 220 -15.76 -4.93 8.08
CA SER A 220 -14.99 -5.75 7.13
C SER A 220 -15.04 -5.08 5.77
N LEU A 221 -13.87 -4.84 5.17
CA LEU A 221 -13.79 -4.29 3.82
C LEU A 221 -14.08 -5.38 2.79
N ASP A 222 -14.74 -5.01 1.71
CA ASP A 222 -15.01 -5.94 0.58
C ASP A 222 -13.71 -6.29 -0.17
N SER A 223 -12.80 -5.33 -0.26
CA SER A 223 -11.47 -5.50 -0.86
C SER A 223 -10.45 -4.60 -0.18
N VAL A 224 -9.17 -4.93 -0.31
CA VAL A 224 -8.05 -4.14 0.20
C VAL A 224 -7.05 -3.84 -0.90
N GLY A 225 -6.45 -2.65 -0.85
CA GLY A 225 -5.33 -2.30 -1.71
C GLY A 225 -4.09 -3.11 -1.36
N ILE A 226 -3.35 -3.51 -2.39
CA ILE A 226 -2.20 -4.41 -2.26
C ILE A 226 -0.85 -3.69 -2.33
N PHE A 227 -0.86 -2.37 -2.59
CA PHE A 227 0.42 -1.64 -2.69
C PHE A 227 1.14 -1.60 -1.35
N ALA A 228 0.43 -1.32 -0.26
CA ALA A 228 0.97 -1.37 1.11
C ALA A 228 0.60 -2.71 1.78
N ASP A 229 1.07 -3.84 1.23
CA ASP A 229 0.71 -5.20 1.63
C ASP A 229 0.94 -5.49 3.12
N GLY A 230 1.93 -4.87 3.76
CA GLY A 230 2.18 -4.99 5.20
C GLY A 230 1.04 -4.48 6.10
N VAL A 231 0.10 -3.70 5.55
CA VAL A 231 -1.09 -3.17 6.25
C VAL A 231 -2.41 -3.52 5.56
N ALA A 232 -2.40 -4.34 4.53
CA ALA A 232 -3.60 -4.78 3.80
C ALA A 232 -4.43 -5.75 4.63
N VAL A 233 -5.32 -5.22 5.47
CA VAL A 233 -6.14 -5.99 6.41
C VAL A 233 -7.63 -5.70 6.17
N GLN A 234 -8.39 -6.72 5.78
CA GLN A 234 -9.83 -6.57 5.55
C GLN A 234 -10.62 -6.30 6.83
N LYS A 235 -10.20 -6.89 7.96
CA LYS A 235 -10.90 -6.75 9.24
C LYS A 235 -9.90 -6.64 10.38
N ILE A 236 -10.01 -5.56 11.14
CA ILE A 236 -9.17 -5.32 12.32
C ILE A 236 -9.49 -6.29 13.47
N GLY A 237 -8.56 -6.43 14.41
CA GLY A 237 -8.74 -7.25 15.59
C GLY A 237 -9.84 -6.73 16.53
N LYS A 238 -10.37 -7.60 17.37
CA LYS A 238 -11.34 -7.19 18.40
C LYS A 238 -10.66 -6.40 19.51
N LEU A 239 -9.56 -6.93 20.02
CA LEU A 239 -8.80 -6.31 21.10
C LEU A 239 -8.12 -5.00 20.62
N THR A 240 -7.57 -5.02 19.40
CA THR A 240 -6.94 -3.82 18.83
C THR A 240 -7.95 -2.71 18.58
N PHE A 241 -9.16 -3.03 18.11
CA PHE A 241 -10.24 -2.06 17.96
C PHE A 241 -10.63 -1.40 19.29
N GLU A 242 -10.84 -2.21 20.35
CA GLU A 242 -11.21 -1.70 21.66
C GLU A 242 -10.16 -0.75 22.24
N LEU A 243 -8.86 -1.09 22.09
CA LEU A 243 -7.76 -0.24 22.54
C LEU A 243 -7.64 1.04 21.70
N CYS A 244 -7.74 0.93 20.37
CA CYS A 244 -7.63 2.08 19.49
C CYS A 244 -8.77 3.07 19.71
N ARG A 245 -10.00 2.59 19.87
CA ARG A 245 -11.17 3.43 20.17
C ARG A 245 -11.00 4.24 21.46
N GLN A 246 -10.25 3.74 22.44
CA GLN A 246 -10.04 4.42 23.72
C GLN A 246 -8.83 5.35 23.73
N HIS A 247 -7.83 5.09 22.89
CA HIS A 247 -6.49 5.67 23.06
C HIS A 247 -5.92 6.37 21.84
N VAL A 248 -6.45 6.13 20.63
CA VAL A 248 -5.99 6.79 19.41
C VAL A 248 -6.71 8.12 19.25
N ASP A 249 -5.95 9.17 18.93
CA ASP A 249 -6.51 10.51 18.79
C ASP A 249 -7.15 10.74 17.42
N GLU A 250 -6.54 10.19 16.36
CA GLU A 250 -6.98 10.40 14.98
C GLU A 250 -6.46 9.28 14.06
N ILE A 251 -7.16 9.01 12.96
CA ILE A 251 -6.67 8.19 11.84
C ILE A 251 -6.68 9.04 10.57
N ILE A 252 -5.52 9.14 9.93
CA ILE A 252 -5.32 9.80 8.64
C ILE A 252 -5.26 8.75 7.54
N ARG A 253 -5.85 9.06 6.38
CA ARG A 253 -5.79 8.21 5.19
C ARG A 253 -4.96 8.86 4.12
N VAL A 254 -4.06 8.09 3.51
CA VAL A 254 -3.14 8.57 2.47
C VAL A 254 -3.28 7.77 1.18
N THR A 255 -3.02 8.43 0.06
CA THR A 255 -3.05 7.83 -1.27
C THR A 255 -1.75 7.08 -1.57
N THR A 256 -1.79 6.22 -2.60
CA THR A 256 -0.59 5.54 -3.11
C THR A 256 0.49 6.53 -3.58
N ASP A 257 0.09 7.67 -4.12
CA ASP A 257 1.03 8.68 -4.63
C ASP A 257 1.75 9.38 -3.47
N GLU A 258 1.03 9.73 -2.39
CA GLU A 258 1.62 10.26 -1.16
C GLU A 258 2.59 9.26 -0.51
N LEU A 259 2.25 7.96 -0.56
CA LEU A 259 3.16 6.89 -0.09
C LEU A 259 4.45 6.83 -0.92
N CYS A 260 4.36 6.90 -2.24
CA CYS A 260 5.53 6.89 -3.11
C CYS A 260 6.43 8.10 -2.82
N GLY A 261 5.85 9.30 -2.65
CA GLY A 261 6.57 10.50 -2.23
C GLY A 261 7.25 10.33 -0.86
N ALA A 262 6.58 9.68 0.09
CA ALA A 262 7.13 9.41 1.42
C ALA A 262 8.31 8.42 1.39
N ILE A 263 8.24 7.35 0.56
CA ILE A 263 9.37 6.42 0.36
C ILE A 263 10.61 7.17 -0.12
N LYS A 264 10.45 8.07 -1.11
CA LYS A 264 11.55 8.92 -1.61
C LYS A 264 12.10 9.83 -0.51
N SER A 265 11.23 10.48 0.27
CA SER A 265 11.67 11.38 1.35
C SER A 265 12.48 10.64 2.42
N ILE A 266 12.07 9.41 2.78
CA ILE A 266 12.82 8.55 3.71
C ILE A 266 14.17 8.17 3.10
N TYR A 267 14.18 7.76 1.81
CA TYR A 267 15.43 7.44 1.12
C TYR A 267 16.40 8.62 1.08
N GLN A 268 15.92 9.82 0.81
CA GLN A 268 16.74 11.03 0.81
C GLN A 268 17.34 11.32 2.19
N SER A 269 16.56 11.14 3.26
CA SER A 269 17.00 11.40 4.64
C SER A 269 17.91 10.32 5.21
N THR A 270 17.70 9.04 4.85
CA THR A 270 18.34 7.90 5.52
C THR A 270 19.20 7.02 4.62
N ARG A 271 19.08 7.15 3.30
CA ARG A 271 19.63 6.24 2.26
C ARG A 271 19.10 4.80 2.39
N SER A 272 18.04 4.59 3.18
CA SER A 272 17.35 3.30 3.29
C SER A 272 16.10 3.28 2.44
N ILE A 273 15.81 2.15 1.80
CA ILE A 273 14.56 1.92 1.07
C ILE A 273 13.60 1.18 2.00
N VAL A 274 12.53 1.85 2.39
CA VAL A 274 11.46 1.24 3.19
C VAL A 274 10.37 0.67 2.29
N GLU A 275 9.64 -0.33 2.79
CA GLU A 275 8.44 -0.83 2.11
C GLU A 275 7.29 0.20 2.17
N PRO A 276 6.25 0.10 1.32
CA PRO A 276 5.14 1.05 1.35
C PRO A 276 4.48 1.18 2.72
N ALA A 277 4.26 0.07 3.43
CA ALA A 277 3.74 0.10 4.81
C ALA A 277 4.67 0.86 5.77
N GLY A 278 6.00 0.79 5.56
CA GLY A 278 7.00 1.51 6.34
C GLY A 278 6.98 3.03 6.15
N ALA A 279 6.49 3.50 5.01
CA ALA A 279 6.44 4.91 4.67
C ALA A 279 5.13 5.61 5.08
N LEU A 280 4.10 4.86 5.47
CA LEU A 280 2.77 5.41 5.83
C LEU A 280 2.86 6.54 6.84
N ALA A 281 3.63 6.34 7.91
CA ALA A 281 3.75 7.33 8.97
C ALA A 281 4.27 8.68 8.46
N ILE A 282 5.23 8.70 7.54
CA ILE A 282 5.75 9.93 6.93
C ILE A 282 4.73 10.56 5.98
N ALA A 283 4.00 9.76 5.19
CA ALA A 283 2.94 10.29 4.32
C ALA A 283 1.86 11.00 5.15
N GLY A 284 1.36 10.35 6.21
CA GLY A 284 0.38 10.94 7.11
C GLY A 284 0.90 12.16 7.88
N LEU A 285 2.17 12.15 8.30
CA LEU A 285 2.82 13.28 8.96
C LEU A 285 2.87 14.50 8.03
N LYS A 286 3.28 14.33 6.77
CA LYS A 286 3.29 15.42 5.77
C LYS A 286 1.89 15.99 5.58
N GLN A 287 0.89 15.16 5.37
CA GLN A 287 -0.50 15.57 5.20
C GLN A 287 -1.02 16.31 6.45
N TYR A 288 -0.73 15.80 7.65
CA TYR A 288 -1.13 16.42 8.91
C TYR A 288 -0.54 17.81 9.10
N VAL A 289 0.76 17.97 8.84
CA VAL A 289 1.46 19.26 8.94
C VAL A 289 0.86 20.28 7.96
N GLN A 290 0.62 19.87 6.72
CA GLN A 290 0.06 20.74 5.67
C GLN A 290 -1.37 21.15 5.99
N ASN A 291 -2.24 20.21 6.32
CA ASN A 291 -3.68 20.47 6.54
C ASN A 291 -3.93 21.28 7.81
N ASN A 292 -3.09 21.13 8.85
CA ASN A 292 -3.27 21.79 10.13
C ASN A 292 -2.29 22.98 10.35
N ASN A 293 -1.45 23.28 9.36
CA ASN A 293 -0.46 24.36 9.42
C ASN A 293 0.45 24.29 10.69
N ILE A 294 0.89 23.07 11.04
CA ILE A 294 1.67 22.76 12.26
C ILE A 294 3.11 23.25 12.09
N ARG A 295 3.65 23.95 13.10
CA ARG A 295 5.03 24.45 13.12
C ARG A 295 5.65 24.36 14.50
N GLY A 296 6.97 24.19 14.55
CA GLY A 296 7.77 24.21 15.78
C GLY A 296 7.49 23.05 16.75
N LYS A 297 6.92 21.95 16.23
CA LYS A 297 6.59 20.73 16.98
C LYS A 297 7.65 19.65 16.80
N THR A 298 7.73 18.72 17.77
CA THR A 298 8.51 17.50 17.66
C THR A 298 7.58 16.35 17.24
N LEU A 299 7.73 15.89 16.02
CA LEU A 299 6.88 14.88 15.37
C LEU A 299 7.70 13.62 15.11
N VAL A 300 7.16 12.46 15.47
CA VAL A 300 7.79 11.16 15.23
C VAL A 300 7.01 10.37 14.21
N ALA A 301 7.70 9.78 13.24
CA ALA A 301 7.14 8.79 12.34
C ALA A 301 7.81 7.42 12.56
N ILE A 302 7.01 6.36 12.60
CA ILE A 302 7.52 4.99 12.70
C ILE A 302 7.82 4.44 11.30
N ASN A 303 9.12 4.25 10.98
CA ASN A 303 9.53 3.48 9.81
C ASN A 303 9.38 1.99 10.14
N SER A 304 8.22 1.43 9.85
CA SER A 304 7.80 0.15 10.42
C SER A 304 8.42 -1.09 9.77
N GLY A 305 8.97 -0.95 8.55
CA GLY A 305 9.62 -2.06 7.85
C GLY A 305 10.25 -1.69 6.50
N ALA A 306 11.12 -2.59 6.01
CA ALA A 306 11.85 -2.46 4.75
C ALA A 306 11.82 -3.73 3.87
N ASN A 307 10.92 -4.69 4.12
CA ASN A 307 10.81 -5.93 3.35
C ASN A 307 10.15 -5.71 1.97
N MET A 308 10.76 -4.83 1.20
CA MET A 308 10.29 -4.44 -0.13
C MET A 308 10.80 -5.39 -1.21
N ASN A 309 9.93 -5.81 -2.11
CA ASN A 309 10.37 -6.42 -3.35
C ASN A 309 11.01 -5.36 -4.25
N PHE A 310 12.24 -5.60 -4.71
CA PHE A 310 13.02 -4.65 -5.51
C PHE A 310 12.30 -4.21 -6.80
N GLU A 311 11.53 -5.08 -7.41
CA GLU A 311 10.75 -4.79 -8.61
C GLU A 311 9.72 -3.66 -8.40
N ARG A 312 9.23 -3.47 -7.17
CA ARG A 312 8.33 -2.37 -6.82
C ARG A 312 8.97 -0.99 -6.89
N LEU A 313 10.30 -0.89 -6.84
CA LEU A 313 11.00 0.40 -6.91
C LEU A 313 10.72 1.13 -8.22
N ARG A 314 10.54 0.40 -9.31
CA ARG A 314 10.16 1.02 -10.57
C ARG A 314 8.81 1.75 -10.45
N TYR A 315 7.81 1.08 -9.89
CA TYR A 315 6.49 1.66 -9.68
C TYR A 315 6.53 2.88 -8.73
N VAL A 316 7.32 2.78 -7.64
CA VAL A 316 7.51 3.88 -6.70
C VAL A 316 8.16 5.08 -7.40
N SER A 317 9.23 4.84 -8.17
CA SER A 317 9.96 5.90 -8.89
C SER A 317 9.06 6.64 -9.88
N GLU A 318 8.22 5.89 -10.62
CA GLU A 318 7.31 6.45 -11.61
C GLU A 318 6.19 7.31 -10.98
N ARG A 319 5.75 6.96 -9.76
CA ARG A 319 4.67 7.67 -9.06
C ARG A 319 5.12 8.79 -8.12
N THR A 320 6.39 8.80 -7.78
CA THR A 320 6.92 9.78 -6.81
C THR A 320 6.73 11.21 -7.28
N GLN A 321 6.85 11.48 -8.58
CA GLN A 321 6.68 12.83 -9.12
C GLN A 321 5.24 13.34 -8.95
N THR A 322 4.26 12.46 -9.15
CA THR A 322 2.85 12.77 -8.91
C THR A 322 2.56 12.92 -7.41
N GLY A 323 3.08 12.03 -6.59
CA GLY A 323 2.90 12.06 -5.12
C GLY A 323 3.52 13.26 -4.41
N GLU A 324 4.54 13.86 -5.02
CA GLU A 324 5.13 15.13 -4.56
C GLU A 324 4.40 16.37 -5.14
N GLY A 325 3.37 16.15 -5.96
CA GLY A 325 2.66 17.24 -6.64
C GLY A 325 3.51 17.98 -7.67
N ARG A 326 4.59 17.36 -8.16
CA ARG A 326 5.51 17.97 -9.14
C ARG A 326 5.08 17.72 -10.57
N GLU A 327 4.37 16.62 -10.83
CA GLU A 327 3.85 16.27 -12.14
C GLU A 327 2.33 16.29 -12.14
N SER A 328 1.75 16.87 -13.17
CA SER A 328 0.32 16.80 -13.46
C SER A 328 0.10 16.25 -14.87
N LEU A 329 -0.93 15.42 -15.03
CA LEU A 329 -1.26 14.73 -16.27
C LEU A 329 -2.52 15.32 -16.90
N PHE A 330 -2.47 15.65 -18.18
CA PHE A 330 -3.59 16.22 -18.91
C PHE A 330 -3.83 15.52 -20.24
N ALA A 331 -5.10 15.40 -20.60
CA ALA A 331 -5.53 15.15 -21.97
C ALA A 331 -5.90 16.48 -22.62
N VAL A 332 -5.31 16.79 -23.76
CA VAL A 332 -5.56 18.05 -24.47
C VAL A 332 -5.95 17.75 -25.91
N THR A 333 -7.06 18.34 -26.36
CA THR A 333 -7.51 18.23 -27.77
C THR A 333 -6.97 19.41 -28.56
N ILE A 334 -6.21 19.14 -29.63
CA ILE A 334 -5.71 20.17 -30.55
C ILE A 334 -6.26 19.94 -31.97
N PRO A 335 -6.34 20.99 -32.82
CA PRO A 335 -6.64 20.83 -34.23
C PRO A 335 -5.56 19.99 -34.96
N GLU A 336 -5.96 19.03 -35.77
CA GLU A 336 -5.03 18.26 -36.60
C GLU A 336 -4.74 18.98 -37.91
N LYS A 337 -3.72 19.82 -37.90
CA LYS A 337 -3.22 20.55 -39.07
C LYS A 337 -1.73 20.80 -38.98
N PRO A 338 -1.02 20.90 -40.11
CA PRO A 338 0.40 21.22 -40.11
C PRO A 338 0.73 22.47 -39.28
N GLY A 339 1.68 22.34 -38.36
CA GLY A 339 2.09 23.41 -37.45
C GLY A 339 1.32 23.58 -36.16
N ALA A 340 0.15 22.94 -35.99
CA ALA A 340 -0.66 23.05 -34.77
C ALA A 340 0.10 22.58 -33.52
N LEU A 341 0.76 21.43 -33.60
CA LEU A 341 1.57 20.90 -32.49
C LEU A 341 2.71 21.85 -32.13
N ARG A 342 3.40 22.40 -33.12
CA ARG A 342 4.47 23.39 -32.92
C ARG A 342 3.95 24.64 -32.21
N TYR A 343 2.83 25.16 -32.67
CA TYR A 343 2.18 26.33 -32.06
C TYR A 343 1.81 26.05 -30.60
N PHE A 344 1.17 24.91 -30.37
CA PHE A 344 0.78 24.48 -29.01
C PHE A 344 1.98 24.40 -28.08
N CYS A 345 3.04 23.67 -28.46
CA CYS A 345 4.23 23.51 -27.61
C CYS A 345 4.98 24.83 -27.39
N ASN A 346 5.21 25.63 -28.44
CA ASN A 346 6.03 26.81 -28.33
C ASN A 346 5.29 28.05 -27.75
N THR A 347 4.00 28.17 -28.03
CA THR A 347 3.23 29.38 -27.68
C THR A 347 2.32 29.16 -26.47
N ILE A 348 1.67 28.00 -26.39
CA ILE A 348 0.69 27.69 -25.36
C ILE A 348 1.36 27.06 -24.12
N LEU A 349 2.17 26.04 -24.31
CA LEU A 349 2.94 25.43 -23.19
C LEU A 349 4.13 26.32 -22.78
N GLY A 350 4.76 26.99 -23.72
CA GLY A 350 5.84 27.96 -23.48
C GLY A 350 7.02 27.35 -22.73
N GLN A 351 7.28 27.82 -21.50
CA GLN A 351 8.40 27.44 -20.64
C GLN A 351 8.04 26.31 -19.64
N VAL A 352 6.86 25.71 -19.75
CA VAL A 352 6.44 24.63 -18.84
C VAL A 352 7.31 23.40 -19.14
N ASP A 353 7.86 22.83 -18.08
CA ASP A 353 8.64 21.58 -18.18
C ASP A 353 7.73 20.39 -18.45
N ILE A 354 7.95 19.74 -19.61
CA ILE A 354 7.15 18.60 -20.08
C ILE A 354 7.83 17.32 -19.60
N THR A 355 7.15 16.54 -18.78
CA THR A 355 7.64 15.26 -18.25
C THR A 355 7.21 14.08 -19.10
N GLU A 356 6.08 14.19 -19.81
CA GLU A 356 5.56 13.16 -20.70
C GLU A 356 4.75 13.79 -21.83
N PHE A 357 4.85 13.22 -23.01
CA PHE A 357 4.13 13.69 -24.17
C PHE A 357 3.78 12.54 -25.11
N ASN A 358 2.50 12.21 -25.19
CA ASN A 358 1.98 11.18 -26.09
C ASN A 358 1.03 11.82 -27.09
N TYR A 359 1.32 11.62 -28.37
CA TYR A 359 0.52 12.07 -29.48
C TYR A 359 0.23 10.90 -30.42
N ARG A 360 -1.02 10.81 -30.86
CA ARG A 360 -1.39 9.88 -31.92
C ARG A 360 -2.44 10.51 -32.84
N LEU A 361 -2.22 10.38 -34.14
CA LEU A 361 -3.20 10.68 -35.16
C LEU A 361 -4.31 9.63 -35.12
N ALA A 362 -5.48 10.02 -34.64
CA ALA A 362 -6.68 9.18 -34.62
C ALA A 362 -7.78 9.72 -35.53
N ASP A 363 -7.78 11.03 -35.80
CA ASP A 363 -8.74 11.74 -36.65
C ASP A 363 -7.98 12.80 -37.43
N ARG A 364 -8.43 13.10 -38.64
CA ARG A 364 -7.80 14.14 -39.50
C ARG A 364 -8.21 15.57 -39.14
N THR A 365 -9.12 15.74 -38.20
CA THR A 365 -9.61 17.05 -37.78
C THR A 365 -9.08 17.44 -36.39
N GLN A 366 -8.92 16.47 -35.50
CA GLN A 366 -8.49 16.68 -34.13
C GLN A 366 -7.50 15.61 -33.67
N ALA A 367 -6.53 16.03 -32.89
CA ALA A 367 -5.60 15.13 -32.22
C ALA A 367 -5.78 15.19 -30.69
N GLN A 368 -5.61 14.05 -30.06
CA GLN A 368 -5.62 13.93 -28.60
C GLN A 368 -4.17 13.83 -28.11
N LEU A 369 -3.76 14.76 -27.26
CA LEU A 369 -2.47 14.74 -26.60
C LEU A 369 -2.63 14.23 -25.17
N PHE A 370 -1.76 13.32 -24.77
CA PHE A 370 -1.54 13.00 -23.37
C PHE A 370 -0.25 13.63 -22.93
N ILE A 371 -0.31 14.59 -22.00
CA ILE A 371 0.87 15.35 -21.55
C ILE A 371 1.05 15.24 -20.04
N GLY A 372 2.30 15.06 -19.63
CA GLY A 372 2.75 15.26 -18.26
C GLY A 372 3.53 16.56 -18.18
N VAL A 373 3.24 17.39 -17.20
CA VAL A 373 3.90 18.67 -17.00
C VAL A 373 4.33 18.86 -15.55
N SER A 374 5.49 19.49 -15.36
CA SER A 374 6.02 19.82 -14.03
C SER A 374 5.47 21.15 -13.58
N ILE A 375 4.29 21.11 -12.95
CA ILE A 375 3.63 22.26 -12.33
C ILE A 375 3.24 21.88 -10.90
N GLY A 376 3.13 22.88 -10.03
CA GLY A 376 2.70 22.64 -8.65
C GLY A 376 1.31 21.99 -8.55
N SER A 377 0.95 21.52 -7.37
CA SER A 377 -0.36 20.93 -7.07
C SER A 377 -1.44 22.00 -6.78
N GLY A 378 -2.68 21.59 -6.63
CA GLY A 378 -3.80 22.44 -6.20
C GLY A 378 -4.13 23.56 -7.20
N SER A 379 -4.08 24.83 -6.78
CA SER A 379 -4.48 25.98 -7.59
C SER A 379 -3.65 26.17 -8.85
N ALA A 380 -2.37 25.80 -8.86
CA ALA A 380 -1.52 25.85 -10.04
C ALA A 380 -1.99 24.86 -11.13
N ARG A 381 -2.36 23.64 -10.72
CA ARG A 381 -2.91 22.59 -11.60
C ARG A 381 -4.24 23.02 -12.23
N THR A 382 -5.17 23.52 -11.41
CA THR A 382 -6.47 24.00 -11.87
C THR A 382 -6.28 25.21 -12.81
N GLY A 383 -5.46 26.17 -12.42
CA GLY A 383 -5.18 27.35 -13.23
C GLY A 383 -4.53 27.02 -14.59
N PHE A 384 -3.72 25.97 -14.67
CA PHE A 384 -3.15 25.51 -15.93
C PHE A 384 -4.22 24.92 -16.86
N ALA A 385 -5.10 24.05 -16.34
CA ALA A 385 -6.21 23.51 -17.12
C ALA A 385 -7.17 24.61 -17.60
N ASP A 386 -7.49 25.57 -16.74
CA ASP A 386 -8.36 26.72 -17.08
C ASP A 386 -7.70 27.60 -18.15
N HIS A 387 -6.41 27.84 -18.06
CA HIS A 387 -5.67 28.59 -19.08
C HIS A 387 -5.77 27.91 -20.45
N LEU A 388 -5.49 26.61 -20.56
CA LEU A 388 -5.58 25.89 -21.81
C LEU A 388 -7.02 25.91 -22.38
N ASN A 389 -8.03 25.75 -21.52
CA ASN A 389 -9.42 25.82 -21.94
C ASN A 389 -9.79 27.25 -22.43
N SER A 390 -9.26 28.31 -21.80
CA SER A 390 -9.50 29.70 -22.23
C SER A 390 -8.88 30.03 -23.58
N GLU A 391 -7.75 29.36 -23.91
CA GLU A 391 -7.09 29.45 -25.23
C GLU A 391 -7.78 28.56 -26.29
N GLY A 392 -8.88 27.92 -25.96
CA GLY A 392 -9.68 27.12 -26.89
C GLY A 392 -9.25 25.64 -27.01
N TYR A 393 -8.36 25.19 -26.14
CA TYR A 393 -7.91 23.78 -26.10
C TYR A 393 -8.69 23.00 -25.06
N LYS A 394 -9.64 22.16 -25.50
CA LYS A 394 -10.37 21.29 -24.57
C LYS A 394 -9.39 20.43 -23.76
N THR A 395 -9.33 20.69 -22.45
CA THR A 395 -8.38 20.06 -21.55
C THR A 395 -9.10 19.33 -20.43
N ILE A 396 -8.64 18.10 -20.13
CA ILE A 396 -9.11 17.25 -19.04
C ILE A 396 -7.93 16.97 -18.14
N ASP A 397 -8.08 17.26 -16.84
CA ASP A 397 -7.12 16.86 -15.82
C ASP A 397 -7.24 15.36 -15.54
N LEU A 398 -6.15 14.62 -15.77
CA LEU A 398 -6.03 13.18 -15.55
C LEU A 398 -5.08 12.83 -14.41
N THR A 399 -4.60 13.82 -13.66
CA THR A 399 -3.61 13.62 -12.58
C THR A 399 -4.06 12.61 -11.54
N ASP A 400 -5.34 12.59 -11.20
CA ASP A 400 -5.91 11.65 -10.23
C ASP A 400 -6.57 10.41 -10.91
N ASN A 401 -6.49 10.32 -12.25
CA ASN A 401 -7.05 9.20 -13.00
C ASN A 401 -6.12 7.98 -12.97
N GLU A 402 -6.56 6.90 -12.30
CA GLU A 402 -5.75 5.70 -12.11
C GLU A 402 -5.47 4.94 -13.41
N LEU A 403 -6.43 4.92 -14.36
CA LEU A 403 -6.23 4.33 -15.68
C LEU A 403 -5.11 5.06 -16.45
N ALA A 404 -5.12 6.39 -16.40
CA ALA A 404 -4.09 7.20 -17.04
C ALA A 404 -2.71 6.93 -16.43
N LYS A 405 -2.60 6.92 -15.10
CA LYS A 405 -1.33 6.69 -14.40
C LYS A 405 -0.76 5.28 -14.58
N THR A 406 -1.62 4.28 -14.65
CA THR A 406 -1.20 2.88 -14.61
C THR A 406 -1.01 2.27 -16.01
N HIS A 407 -1.79 2.71 -16.99
CA HIS A 407 -1.85 2.07 -18.31
C HIS A 407 -1.55 3.02 -19.46
N LEU A 408 -2.25 4.16 -19.57
CA LEU A 408 -2.14 5.03 -20.74
C LEU A 408 -0.74 5.60 -20.96
N ARG A 409 -0.01 5.95 -19.89
CA ARG A 409 1.39 6.43 -19.96
C ARG A 409 2.31 5.54 -20.79
N TYR A 410 1.99 4.26 -20.93
CA TYR A 410 2.86 3.25 -21.54
C TYR A 410 2.28 2.69 -22.83
N MET A 411 1.11 3.18 -23.23
CA MET A 411 0.43 2.73 -24.42
C MET A 411 0.62 3.75 -25.55
N ILE A 412 1.33 3.34 -26.58
CA ILE A 412 1.25 4.00 -27.88
C ILE A 412 0.02 3.40 -28.53
N GLY A 413 -1.15 3.95 -28.23
CA GLY A 413 -2.42 3.38 -28.62
C GLY A 413 -3.26 4.35 -29.41
N GLY A 414 -4.34 3.86 -29.87
CA GLY A 414 -5.46 4.50 -30.47
C GLY A 414 -6.50 3.45 -30.75
N ARG A 415 -7.64 3.90 -31.21
CA ARG A 415 -8.70 3.02 -31.66
C ARG A 415 -8.19 2.09 -32.75
N SER A 416 -8.50 0.80 -32.65
CA SER A 416 -8.47 -0.06 -33.81
C SER A 416 -9.64 0.34 -34.69
N ALA A 417 -9.40 0.72 -35.94
CA ALA A 417 -10.47 1.02 -36.91
C ALA A 417 -11.39 -0.20 -37.19
N GLU A 418 -10.94 -1.38 -36.77
CA GLU A 418 -11.62 -2.66 -36.95
C GLU A 418 -12.36 -3.13 -35.70
N ALA A 419 -12.04 -2.58 -34.51
CA ALA A 419 -12.74 -2.96 -33.28
C ALA A 419 -14.12 -2.32 -33.20
N ASN A 420 -15.15 -3.15 -33.38
CA ASN A 420 -16.54 -2.76 -33.24
C ASN A 420 -17.08 -3.24 -31.91
N ARG A 421 -17.69 -2.33 -31.11
CA ARG A 421 -18.29 -2.65 -29.79
C ARG A 421 -17.32 -3.14 -28.77
N GLU A 422 -16.14 -2.56 -28.72
CA GLU A 422 -15.14 -2.83 -27.70
C GLU A 422 -15.63 -2.39 -26.32
N ARG A 423 -15.49 -3.27 -25.32
CA ARG A 423 -15.68 -2.95 -23.91
C ARG A 423 -14.35 -3.08 -23.20
N LEU A 424 -14.01 -2.11 -22.36
CA LEU A 424 -12.75 -2.05 -21.66
C LEU A 424 -12.92 -2.46 -20.20
N PHE A 425 -12.06 -3.38 -19.75
CA PHE A 425 -12.07 -3.89 -18.38
C PHE A 425 -10.66 -3.84 -17.79
N ARG A 426 -10.58 -3.40 -16.54
CA ARG A 426 -9.37 -3.46 -15.73
C ARG A 426 -9.52 -4.55 -14.70
N PHE A 427 -8.60 -5.54 -14.75
CA PHE A 427 -8.60 -6.71 -13.88
C PHE A 427 -7.44 -6.70 -12.89
N TRP A 428 -7.60 -7.43 -11.78
CA TRP A 428 -6.55 -7.84 -10.87
C TRP A 428 -6.31 -9.34 -11.05
N PHE A 429 -5.26 -9.69 -11.80
CA PHE A 429 -4.88 -11.09 -12.00
C PHE A 429 -3.98 -11.54 -10.86
N PRO A 430 -4.21 -12.74 -10.25
CA PRO A 430 -3.26 -13.30 -9.31
C PRO A 430 -1.90 -13.53 -9.98
N GLU A 431 -0.81 -13.04 -9.35
CA GLU A 431 0.56 -13.13 -9.87
C GLU A 431 1.12 -14.56 -9.68
N ARG A 432 0.56 -15.50 -10.41
CA ARG A 432 1.01 -16.90 -10.45
C ARG A 432 0.95 -17.47 -11.85
N PRO A 433 1.78 -18.49 -12.17
CA PRO A 433 1.69 -19.22 -13.44
C PRO A 433 0.27 -19.75 -13.68
N GLY A 434 -0.20 -19.60 -14.91
CA GLY A 434 -1.52 -20.10 -15.34
C GLY A 434 -2.70 -19.13 -15.15
N ALA A 435 -2.55 -17.98 -14.50
CA ALA A 435 -3.66 -17.03 -14.34
C ALA A 435 -4.19 -16.52 -15.70
N LEU A 436 -3.31 -16.11 -16.61
CA LEU A 436 -3.67 -15.74 -17.97
C LEU A 436 -4.24 -16.92 -18.75
N THR A 437 -3.64 -18.10 -18.62
CA THR A 437 -4.11 -19.32 -19.32
C THR A 437 -5.54 -19.69 -18.90
N LYS A 438 -5.86 -19.57 -17.59
CA LYS A 438 -7.21 -19.77 -17.07
C LYS A 438 -8.17 -18.75 -17.69
N PHE A 439 -7.83 -17.47 -17.69
CA PHE A 439 -8.64 -16.42 -18.30
C PHE A 439 -8.97 -16.73 -19.78
N LEU A 440 -7.95 -17.08 -20.56
CA LEU A 440 -8.13 -17.38 -21.99
C LEU A 440 -8.90 -18.69 -22.23
N ALA A 441 -8.75 -19.68 -21.37
CA ALA A 441 -9.45 -20.96 -21.49
C ALA A 441 -10.96 -20.84 -21.20
N ASP A 442 -11.31 -20.00 -20.24
CA ASP A 442 -12.68 -19.80 -19.77
C ASP A 442 -13.44 -18.75 -20.60
N MET A 443 -12.72 -17.97 -21.43
CA MET A 443 -13.28 -16.93 -22.29
C MET A 443 -14.18 -17.52 -23.40
N GLY A 444 -15.26 -16.81 -23.74
CA GLY A 444 -16.17 -17.21 -24.82
C GLY A 444 -15.48 -17.35 -26.19
N LYS A 445 -15.75 -18.41 -26.91
CA LYS A 445 -15.10 -18.73 -28.20
C LYS A 445 -15.32 -17.67 -29.29
N ASP A 446 -16.42 -16.92 -29.18
CA ASP A 446 -16.82 -15.90 -30.17
C ASP A 446 -16.40 -14.48 -29.72
N TRP A 447 -15.64 -14.36 -28.63
CA TRP A 447 -15.15 -13.09 -28.13
C TRP A 447 -13.74 -12.82 -28.63
N ASN A 448 -13.50 -11.58 -29.02
CA ASN A 448 -12.19 -11.14 -29.46
C ASN A 448 -11.55 -10.21 -28.42
N ILE A 449 -10.25 -10.36 -28.20
CA ILE A 449 -9.46 -9.42 -27.40
C ILE A 449 -8.95 -8.36 -28.37
N SER A 450 -9.42 -7.13 -28.22
CA SER A 450 -9.02 -5.98 -29.03
C SER A 450 -7.89 -5.16 -28.40
N LEU A 451 -7.73 -5.27 -27.08
CA LEU A 451 -6.67 -4.67 -26.29
C LEU A 451 -6.29 -5.57 -25.13
N PHE A 452 -5.00 -5.71 -24.89
CA PHE A 452 -4.47 -6.40 -23.72
C PHE A 452 -3.21 -5.70 -23.23
N HIS A 453 -3.27 -5.14 -22.02
CA HIS A 453 -2.10 -4.56 -21.37
C HIS A 453 -1.96 -5.13 -19.96
N TYR A 454 -0.82 -5.72 -19.70
CA TYR A 454 -0.46 -6.29 -18.41
C TYR A 454 0.83 -5.66 -17.91
N ARG A 455 0.86 -5.34 -16.60
CA ARG A 455 2.06 -4.89 -15.92
C ARG A 455 2.16 -5.52 -14.55
N SER A 456 3.19 -6.34 -14.33
CA SER A 456 3.54 -6.82 -12.99
C SER A 456 4.05 -5.66 -12.13
N GLN A 457 3.56 -5.61 -10.90
CA GLN A 457 3.96 -4.59 -9.92
C GLN A 457 4.66 -5.21 -8.70
N GLY A 458 5.04 -6.50 -8.80
CA GLY A 458 5.68 -7.26 -7.72
C GLY A 458 4.79 -7.46 -6.49
N GLY A 459 3.47 -7.46 -6.68
CA GLY A 459 2.46 -7.75 -5.64
C GLY A 459 1.86 -9.14 -5.78
N GLU A 460 0.82 -9.44 -5.01
CA GLU A 460 0.04 -10.67 -5.15
C GLU A 460 -0.83 -10.65 -6.41
N PHE A 461 -1.15 -9.45 -6.93
CA PHE A 461 -1.98 -9.24 -8.11
C PHE A 461 -1.32 -8.29 -9.10
N GLY A 462 -1.35 -8.66 -10.37
CA GLY A 462 -0.99 -7.81 -11.50
C GLY A 462 -2.21 -7.07 -12.05
N ARG A 463 -2.01 -5.84 -12.51
CA ARG A 463 -3.08 -5.06 -13.16
C ARG A 463 -3.08 -5.30 -14.64
N VAL A 464 -4.23 -5.73 -15.16
CA VAL A 464 -4.43 -6.08 -16.57
C VAL A 464 -5.53 -5.20 -17.15
N LEU A 465 -5.26 -4.53 -18.27
CA LEU A 465 -6.26 -3.82 -19.04
C LEU A 465 -6.61 -4.64 -20.27
N ILE A 466 -7.89 -4.93 -20.46
CA ILE A 466 -8.39 -5.79 -21.53
C ILE A 466 -9.54 -5.10 -22.25
N GLY A 467 -9.41 -4.93 -23.57
CA GLY A 467 -10.51 -4.63 -24.46
C GLY A 467 -11.11 -5.92 -25.01
N LEU A 468 -12.42 -6.08 -24.90
CA LEU A 468 -13.16 -7.23 -25.41
C LEU A 468 -14.23 -6.79 -26.40
N GLU A 469 -14.23 -7.41 -27.56
CA GLU A 469 -15.37 -7.35 -28.49
C GLU A 469 -16.35 -8.48 -28.17
N ILE A 470 -17.53 -8.11 -27.68
CA ILE A 470 -18.52 -9.05 -27.17
C ILE A 470 -19.84 -8.82 -27.95
N PRO A 471 -20.40 -9.85 -28.61
CA PRO A 471 -21.73 -9.75 -29.21
C PRO A 471 -22.80 -9.41 -28.17
N ASP A 472 -23.77 -8.54 -28.51
CA ASP A 472 -24.83 -8.05 -27.61
C ASP A 472 -25.61 -9.17 -26.91
N GLN A 473 -25.79 -10.29 -27.61
CA GLN A 473 -26.50 -11.47 -27.09
C GLN A 473 -25.76 -12.20 -25.96
N ASN A 474 -24.47 -11.87 -25.73
CA ASN A 474 -23.61 -12.61 -24.81
C ASN A 474 -23.45 -11.93 -23.44
N GLU A 475 -24.25 -10.91 -23.11
CA GLU A 475 -24.15 -10.17 -21.84
C GLU A 475 -24.27 -11.08 -20.58
N LYS A 476 -25.22 -12.04 -20.64
CA LYS A 476 -25.35 -13.01 -19.54
C LYS A 476 -24.14 -13.95 -19.42
N GLN A 477 -23.57 -14.32 -20.58
CA GLN A 477 -22.39 -15.18 -20.62
C GLN A 477 -21.16 -14.44 -20.09
N LEU A 478 -21.02 -13.13 -20.35
CA LEU A 478 -19.96 -12.29 -19.83
C LEU A 478 -19.99 -12.24 -18.30
N LYS A 479 -21.17 -11.99 -17.74
CA LYS A 479 -21.33 -11.99 -16.27
C LYS A 479 -20.99 -13.35 -15.67
N THR A 480 -21.50 -14.43 -16.26
CA THR A 480 -21.18 -15.79 -15.78
C THR A 480 -19.68 -16.11 -15.89
N PHE A 481 -19.03 -15.66 -16.97
CA PHE A 481 -17.59 -15.80 -17.15
C PHE A 481 -16.80 -15.09 -16.05
N PHE A 482 -17.14 -13.82 -15.74
CA PHE A 482 -16.47 -13.07 -14.69
C PHE A 482 -16.71 -13.66 -13.30
N ASP A 483 -17.93 -14.10 -13.02
CA ASP A 483 -18.28 -14.75 -11.76
C ASP A 483 -17.48 -16.07 -11.57
N ASN A 484 -17.34 -16.88 -12.63
CA ASN A 484 -16.59 -18.14 -12.60
C ASN A 484 -15.08 -17.92 -12.52
N LEU A 485 -14.57 -16.87 -13.18
CA LEU A 485 -13.16 -16.50 -13.13
C LEU A 485 -12.74 -16.09 -11.73
N GLY A 486 -13.62 -15.38 -11.02
CA GLY A 486 -13.42 -14.93 -9.65
C GLY A 486 -12.36 -13.82 -9.48
N TYR A 487 -11.91 -13.22 -10.59
CA TYR A 487 -10.95 -12.10 -10.52
C TYR A 487 -11.70 -10.79 -10.31
N HIS A 488 -11.17 -9.93 -9.46
CA HIS A 488 -11.73 -8.59 -9.30
C HIS A 488 -11.54 -7.79 -10.59
N TYR A 489 -12.57 -7.06 -11.01
CA TYR A 489 -12.53 -6.21 -12.21
C TYR A 489 -13.34 -4.94 -12.05
N ILE A 490 -13.02 -3.96 -12.88
CA ILE A 490 -13.78 -2.72 -13.07
C ILE A 490 -13.98 -2.55 -14.57
N GLU A 491 -15.21 -2.22 -14.99
CA GLU A 491 -15.47 -1.82 -16.36
C GLU A 491 -15.11 -0.34 -16.55
N GLU A 492 -14.25 -0.07 -17.51
CA GLU A 492 -13.70 1.26 -17.80
C GLU A 492 -14.17 1.80 -19.17
N THR A 493 -15.19 1.18 -19.79
CA THR A 493 -15.69 1.56 -21.12
C THR A 493 -16.11 3.02 -21.19
N ASN A 494 -16.62 3.61 -20.10
CA ASN A 494 -17.03 5.01 -20.02
C ASN A 494 -15.97 5.94 -19.42
N ASP A 495 -14.77 5.43 -19.13
CA ASP A 495 -13.70 6.28 -18.60
C ASP A 495 -13.27 7.33 -19.63
N PRO A 496 -13.12 8.62 -19.24
CA PRO A 496 -12.73 9.68 -20.17
C PRO A 496 -11.40 9.43 -20.89
N ALA A 497 -10.44 8.79 -20.22
CA ALA A 497 -9.16 8.48 -20.81
C ALA A 497 -9.28 7.42 -21.90
N TYR A 498 -10.12 6.39 -21.69
CA TYR A 498 -10.42 5.41 -22.74
C TYR A 498 -11.07 6.06 -23.95
N GLN A 499 -12.09 6.88 -23.72
CA GLN A 499 -12.84 7.56 -24.79
C GLN A 499 -11.97 8.49 -25.65
N LEU A 500 -10.92 9.09 -25.05
CA LEU A 500 -10.03 10.01 -25.75
C LEU A 500 -8.88 9.32 -26.50
N PHE A 501 -8.32 8.25 -25.93
CA PHE A 501 -7.06 7.69 -26.42
C PHE A 501 -7.16 6.30 -27.01
N LEU A 502 -8.19 5.53 -26.67
CA LEU A 502 -8.31 4.13 -27.06
C LEU A 502 -9.61 3.82 -27.82
N HIS A 503 -10.65 4.67 -27.71
CA HIS A 503 -11.94 4.50 -28.39
C HIS A 503 -12.03 5.22 -29.73
#